data_3a7711b1c46b30442960c729ca1f4348
#
_entry.id   3a7711b1c46b30442960c729ca1f4348
#
_cell.length_a   1.000
_cell.length_b   1.000
_cell.length_c   1.000
_cell.angle_alpha   90.00
_cell.angle_beta   90.00
_cell.angle_gamma   90.00
#
_symmetry.space_group_name_H-M   'P 1'
#
loop_
_entity.id
_entity.type
_entity.pdbx_description
1 polymer ?
#
loop_
_entity_poly.entity_id
_entity_poly.type
_entity_poly.pdbx_seq_one_letter_code
_entity_poly.pdbx_strand_id
1 'polypeptide(L)'
;RKSKIEDYEIIIKFLNKKNYLVVRTGHANKPIINNNLSKNFIDYAYTDRNDFLDIYLMSKCSLYVSNSNGLDYLALAFNVPMFINLPLIQDFFIERDNVMYLMKQYQDIITKKNLNLEQIYSKKILYTRDTNFFKEKKIKIIPNTKKQLLDGIKDMMEILNDVKKIKKEFQLKNDKFWNLYKKNLNTSWRKKYYLKRNIKSFYSWSNINF
;
A
#
# COMPACT_ATOMS: atom_id res chain seq x y z
N ARG A 1 11.24 -1.76 3.11
CA ARG A 1 10.09 -1.42 3.97
C ARG A 1 10.18 -0.04 4.64
N LYS A 2 11.35 0.61 4.71
CA LYS A 2 11.47 1.88 5.44
C LYS A 2 10.71 2.99 4.71
N SER A 3 9.58 3.40 5.25
CA SER A 3 8.91 4.66 4.95
C SER A 3 9.10 5.58 6.16
N LYS A 4 9.35 6.84 5.89
CA LYS A 4 9.46 7.84 6.96
C LYS A 4 8.06 8.32 7.31
N ILE A 5 7.76 8.49 8.57
CA ILE A 5 6.43 8.95 9.01
C ILE A 5 6.14 10.36 8.48
N GLU A 6 7.17 11.17 8.31
CA GLU A 6 7.10 12.53 7.76
C GLU A 6 6.56 12.57 6.31
N ASP A 7 6.67 11.46 5.58
CA ASP A 7 6.09 11.35 4.24
C ASP A 7 4.56 11.26 4.29
N TYR A 8 4.00 10.83 5.43
CA TYR A 8 2.55 10.67 5.63
C TYR A 8 1.86 11.89 6.24
N GLU A 9 2.60 12.93 6.64
CA GLU A 9 2.00 14.17 7.17
C GLU A 9 0.99 14.78 6.20
N ILE A 10 1.23 14.67 4.89
CA ILE A 10 0.31 15.19 3.88
C ILE A 10 -1.04 14.43 3.91
N ILE A 11 -1.01 13.12 4.17
CA ILE A 11 -2.22 12.30 4.32
C ILE A 11 -2.93 12.69 5.62
N ILE A 12 -2.19 12.83 6.74
CA ILE A 12 -2.74 13.23 8.03
C ILE A 12 -3.49 14.56 7.88
N LYS A 13 -2.84 15.57 7.31
CA LYS A 13 -3.44 16.89 7.07
C LYS A 13 -4.67 16.82 6.15
N PHE A 14 -4.62 16.00 5.12
CA PHE A 14 -5.75 15.81 4.21
C PHE A 14 -6.95 15.15 4.90
N LEU A 15 -6.73 14.09 5.68
CA LEU A 15 -7.78 13.39 6.40
C LEU A 15 -8.38 14.26 7.51
N ASN A 16 -7.54 15.02 8.23
CA ASN A 16 -8.02 15.96 9.25
C ASN A 16 -8.92 17.07 8.64
N LYS A 17 -8.59 17.58 7.44
CA LYS A 17 -9.46 18.52 6.71
C LYS A 17 -10.82 17.91 6.33
N LYS A 18 -10.91 16.60 6.31
CA LYS A 18 -12.14 15.83 6.10
C LYS A 18 -12.81 15.37 7.39
N ASN A 19 -12.41 15.95 8.53
CA ASN A 19 -12.92 15.66 9.87
C ASN A 19 -12.64 14.23 10.38
N TYR A 20 -11.63 13.54 9.82
CA TYR A 20 -11.16 12.28 10.39
C TYR A 20 -10.23 12.52 11.58
N LEU A 21 -10.42 11.76 12.66
CA LEU A 21 -9.41 11.56 13.67
C LEU A 21 -8.36 10.59 13.14
N VAL A 22 -7.10 10.99 13.11
CA VAL A 22 -6.01 10.14 12.63
C VAL A 22 -5.18 9.66 13.82
N VAL A 23 -5.05 8.33 13.93
CA VAL A 23 -4.29 7.69 15.00
C VAL A 23 -3.10 6.94 14.39
N ARG A 24 -1.87 7.29 14.78
CA ARG A 24 -0.69 6.53 14.42
C ARG A 24 -0.58 5.30 15.30
N THR A 25 -0.61 4.12 14.70
CA THR A 25 -0.47 2.82 15.37
C THR A 25 0.88 2.17 15.06
N GLY A 26 1.15 1.03 15.68
CA GLY A 26 2.39 0.30 15.54
C GLY A 26 3.39 0.63 16.64
N HIS A 27 4.66 0.25 16.48
CA HIS A 27 5.70 0.55 17.45
C HIS A 27 6.60 1.67 16.93
N ALA A 28 6.75 2.74 17.68
CA ALA A 28 7.54 3.89 17.31
C ALA A 28 8.63 4.18 18.34
N ASN A 29 9.86 4.36 17.86
CA ASN A 29 11.00 4.72 18.71
C ASN A 29 11.12 6.25 18.93
N LYS A 30 10.37 7.04 18.16
CA LYS A 30 10.40 8.50 18.20
C LYS A 30 9.00 9.07 17.97
N PRO A 31 8.62 10.13 18.70
CA PRO A 31 7.38 10.84 18.44
C PRO A 31 7.44 11.53 17.07
N ILE A 32 6.27 11.89 16.54
CA ILE A 32 6.21 12.87 15.45
C ILE A 32 6.40 14.25 16.06
N ILE A 33 7.55 14.86 15.78
CA ILE A 33 7.87 16.21 16.22
C ILE A 33 7.37 17.20 15.16
N ASN A 34 6.06 17.32 15.00
CA ASN A 34 5.50 18.38 14.17
C ASN A 34 4.32 19.02 14.89
N ASN A 35 4.59 20.11 15.59
CA ASN A 35 3.61 20.89 16.34
C ASN A 35 2.47 21.48 15.46
N ASN A 36 2.60 21.38 14.14
CA ASN A 36 1.60 21.82 13.16
C ASN A 36 0.66 20.71 12.68
N LEU A 37 0.78 19.50 13.23
CA LEU A 37 -0.23 18.47 13.03
C LEU A 37 -1.48 18.87 13.84
N SER A 38 -2.62 18.77 13.22
CA SER A 38 -3.93 19.19 13.74
C SER A 38 -4.26 18.54 15.09
N LYS A 39 -5.16 19.16 15.85
CA LYS A 39 -5.74 18.59 17.10
C LYS A 39 -6.38 17.20 16.88
N ASN A 40 -6.70 16.84 15.64
CA ASN A 40 -7.29 15.55 15.28
C ASN A 40 -6.22 14.50 14.90
N PHE A 41 -5.02 14.58 15.48
CA PHE A 41 -3.96 13.57 15.34
C PHE A 41 -3.52 13.07 16.72
N ILE A 42 -3.46 11.74 16.87
CA ILE A 42 -2.97 11.06 18.08
C ILE A 42 -1.77 10.18 17.70
N ASP A 43 -0.61 10.45 18.30
CA ASP A 43 0.59 9.60 18.14
C ASP A 43 0.60 8.45 19.14
N TYR A 44 -0.39 7.56 19.04
CA TYR A 44 -0.55 6.41 19.92
C TYR A 44 0.64 5.44 19.84
N ALA A 45 1.31 5.36 18.68
CA ALA A 45 2.49 4.50 18.50
C ALA A 45 3.67 4.86 19.45
N TYR A 46 3.65 6.04 20.04
CA TYR A 46 4.68 6.54 20.96
C TYR A 46 4.17 6.73 22.41
N THR A 47 3.05 6.15 22.74
CA THR A 47 2.48 6.16 24.10
C THR A 47 2.59 4.79 24.77
N ASP A 48 2.05 4.67 25.99
CA ASP A 48 1.91 3.38 26.68
C ASP A 48 0.86 2.52 25.98
N ARG A 49 1.33 1.75 25.01
CA ARG A 49 0.51 0.87 24.21
C ARG A 49 0.12 -0.39 24.97
N ASN A 50 -1.04 -0.93 24.65
CA ASN A 50 -1.43 -2.26 25.08
C ASN A 50 -2.19 -3.00 23.97
N ASP A 51 -2.18 -4.31 24.05
CA ASP A 51 -2.76 -5.18 23.01
C ASP A 51 -4.26 -4.98 22.85
N PHE A 52 -4.98 -4.71 23.95
CA PHE A 52 -6.41 -4.45 23.90
C PHE A 52 -6.72 -3.21 23.07
N LEU A 53 -6.01 -2.10 23.31
CA LEU A 53 -6.21 -0.86 22.56
C LEU A 53 -5.79 -1.02 21.08
N ASP A 54 -4.73 -1.77 20.77
CA ASP A 54 -4.35 -2.07 19.38
C ASP A 54 -5.51 -2.77 18.65
N ILE A 55 -6.12 -3.77 19.27
CA ILE A 55 -7.26 -4.51 18.73
C ILE A 55 -8.50 -3.60 18.64
N TYR A 56 -8.81 -2.88 19.71
CA TYR A 56 -9.97 -2.00 19.78
C TYR A 56 -9.91 -0.88 18.73
N LEU A 57 -8.81 -0.16 18.63
CA LEU A 57 -8.63 0.90 17.65
C LEU A 57 -8.78 0.36 16.23
N MET A 58 -8.21 -0.80 15.93
CA MET A 58 -8.36 -1.41 14.62
C MET A 58 -9.82 -1.82 14.34
N SER A 59 -10.54 -2.36 15.33
CA SER A 59 -11.95 -2.75 15.17
C SER A 59 -12.88 -1.57 14.90
N LYS A 60 -12.50 -0.34 15.31
CA LYS A 60 -13.26 0.89 15.11
C LYS A 60 -12.74 1.75 13.96
N CYS A 61 -11.66 1.34 13.33
CA CYS A 61 -11.01 2.07 12.27
C CYS A 61 -11.86 2.05 10.99
N SER A 62 -12.12 3.20 10.39
CA SER A 62 -12.84 3.31 9.11
C SER A 62 -11.95 3.20 7.88
N LEU A 63 -10.65 3.43 8.05
CA LEU A 63 -9.62 3.29 7.01
C LEU A 63 -8.26 3.07 7.66
N TYR A 64 -7.56 2.02 7.25
CA TYR A 64 -6.21 1.72 7.70
C TYR A 64 -5.17 2.01 6.61
N VAL A 65 -4.19 2.84 6.92
CA VAL A 65 -3.06 3.17 6.02
C VAL A 65 -1.82 2.43 6.48
N SER A 66 -1.30 1.56 5.63
CA SER A 66 -0.23 0.62 5.98
C SER A 66 1.00 0.71 5.06
N ASN A 67 2.14 0.27 5.60
CA ASN A 67 3.39 -0.03 4.87
C ASN A 67 3.67 -1.53 4.78
N SER A 68 2.65 -2.37 4.87
CA SER A 68 2.75 -3.82 4.99
C SER A 68 3.47 -4.26 6.26
N ASN A 69 2.70 -4.43 7.32
CA ASN A 69 3.17 -4.85 8.65
C ASN A 69 2.19 -5.86 9.28
N GLY A 70 2.48 -6.30 10.51
CA GLY A 70 1.67 -7.31 11.20
C GLY A 70 0.22 -6.89 11.47
N LEU A 71 -0.06 -5.59 11.63
CA LEU A 71 -1.41 -5.08 11.88
C LEU A 71 -2.32 -5.20 10.65
N ASP A 72 -1.77 -5.44 9.45
CA ASP A 72 -2.56 -5.69 8.24
C ASP A 72 -3.51 -6.89 8.42
N TYR A 73 -3.05 -7.93 9.12
CA TYR A 73 -3.89 -9.10 9.41
C TYR A 73 -5.03 -8.79 10.37
N LEU A 74 -4.81 -7.86 11.29
CA LEU A 74 -5.86 -7.41 12.21
C LEU A 74 -6.91 -6.57 11.46
N ALA A 75 -6.46 -5.64 10.60
CA ALA A 75 -7.35 -4.90 9.72
C ALA A 75 -8.16 -5.82 8.80
N LEU A 76 -7.52 -6.87 8.29
CA LEU A 76 -8.17 -7.90 7.49
C LEU A 76 -9.24 -8.67 8.27
N ALA A 77 -8.95 -9.05 9.53
CA ALA A 77 -9.89 -9.78 10.39
C ALA A 77 -11.16 -8.96 10.68
N PHE A 78 -11.01 -7.65 10.89
CA PHE A 78 -12.15 -6.74 11.12
C PHE A 78 -12.76 -6.18 9.83
N ASN A 79 -12.30 -6.63 8.66
CA ASN A 79 -12.76 -6.13 7.36
C ASN A 79 -12.61 -4.61 7.17
N VAL A 80 -11.59 -4.02 7.79
CA VAL A 80 -11.28 -2.60 7.67
C VAL A 80 -10.76 -2.31 6.26
N PRO A 81 -11.25 -1.25 5.59
CA PRO A 81 -10.67 -0.78 4.33
C PRO A 81 -9.19 -0.44 4.48
N MET A 82 -8.37 -0.83 3.50
CA MET A 82 -6.92 -0.70 3.61
C MET A 82 -6.30 0.02 2.42
N PHE A 83 -5.45 1.01 2.69
CA PHE A 83 -4.54 1.61 1.73
C PHE A 83 -3.11 1.19 2.06
N ILE A 84 -2.49 0.39 1.20
CA ILE A 84 -1.21 -0.25 1.48
C ILE A 84 -0.12 0.28 0.55
N ASN A 85 0.87 0.97 1.12
CA ASN A 85 2.07 1.46 0.42
C ASN A 85 3.21 0.45 0.55
N LEU A 86 3.47 -0.34 -0.48
CA LEU A 86 4.50 -1.37 -0.45
C LEU A 86 5.31 -1.44 -1.76
N PRO A 87 6.54 -1.99 -1.73
CA PRO A 87 7.17 -2.47 -2.94
C PRO A 87 6.36 -3.64 -3.50
N LEU A 88 6.28 -3.75 -4.82
CA LEU A 88 5.61 -4.87 -5.47
C LEU A 88 6.35 -6.18 -5.13
N ILE A 89 5.76 -6.97 -4.26
CA ILE A 89 6.27 -8.29 -3.87
C ILE A 89 5.13 -9.28 -3.99
N GLN A 90 5.35 -10.37 -4.67
CA GLN A 90 4.32 -11.31 -5.06
C GLN A 90 3.53 -11.94 -3.90
N ASP A 91 4.08 -11.95 -2.68
CA ASP A 91 3.59 -12.78 -1.59
C ASP A 91 2.52 -12.13 -0.70
N PHE A 92 2.13 -10.88 -0.94
CA PHE A 92 1.36 -10.09 0.03
C PHE A 92 0.13 -9.38 -0.50
N PHE A 93 -0.48 -9.90 -1.55
CA PHE A 93 -1.73 -9.29 -1.99
C PHE A 93 -2.91 -9.86 -1.19
N ILE A 94 -3.56 -8.98 -0.46
CA ILE A 94 -4.86 -9.21 0.15
C ILE A 94 -5.91 -8.92 -0.92
N GLU A 95 -6.68 -9.92 -1.31
CA GLU A 95 -7.65 -9.81 -2.38
C GLU A 95 -9.01 -9.45 -1.83
N ARG A 96 -9.25 -8.15 -1.70
CA ARG A 96 -10.55 -7.62 -1.28
C ARG A 96 -10.87 -6.34 -2.02
N ASP A 97 -12.14 -6.08 -2.23
CA ASP A 97 -12.68 -4.88 -2.90
C ASP A 97 -12.56 -3.60 -2.07
N ASN A 98 -12.21 -3.72 -0.78
CA ASN A 98 -11.90 -2.61 0.10
C ASN A 98 -10.39 -2.44 0.36
N VAL A 99 -9.54 -3.01 -0.48
CA VAL A 99 -8.07 -2.88 -0.36
C VAL A 99 -7.50 -2.23 -1.61
N MET A 100 -6.71 -1.19 -1.41
CA MET A 100 -5.96 -0.51 -2.47
C MET A 100 -4.47 -0.56 -2.20
N TYR A 101 -3.70 -0.79 -3.26
CA TYR A 101 -2.24 -0.80 -3.22
C TYR A 101 -1.65 0.39 -3.95
N LEU A 102 -0.71 1.07 -3.29
CA LEU A 102 0.21 2.01 -3.94
C LEU A 102 1.58 1.36 -4.02
N MET A 103 1.94 0.88 -5.21
CA MET A 103 3.22 0.18 -5.40
C MET A 103 4.37 1.14 -5.55
N LYS A 104 5.51 0.82 -4.90
CA LYS A 104 6.77 1.52 -5.10
C LYS A 104 7.38 1.12 -6.44
N GLN A 105 8.07 2.06 -7.08
CA GLN A 105 8.71 1.82 -8.36
C GLN A 105 10.05 1.10 -8.19
N TYR A 106 10.42 0.33 -9.21
CA TYR A 106 11.75 -0.21 -9.38
C TYR A 106 12.48 0.55 -10.46
N GLN A 107 13.70 0.99 -10.18
CA GLN A 107 14.52 1.76 -11.10
C GLN A 107 15.83 1.04 -11.37
N ASP A 108 16.22 0.95 -12.64
CA ASP A 108 17.55 0.55 -13.06
C ASP A 108 18.54 1.66 -12.66
N ILE A 109 19.59 1.27 -11.91
CA ILE A 109 20.57 2.23 -11.35
C ILE A 109 21.44 2.83 -12.46
N ILE A 110 21.71 2.08 -13.54
CA ILE A 110 22.57 2.52 -14.64
C ILE A 110 21.82 3.49 -15.53
N THR A 111 20.68 3.05 -16.05
CA THR A 111 19.92 3.83 -17.05
C THR A 111 19.04 4.91 -16.42
N LYS A 112 18.85 4.90 -15.10
CA LYS A 112 17.93 5.75 -14.34
C LYS A 112 16.46 5.63 -14.77
N LYS A 113 16.13 4.67 -15.60
CA LYS A 113 14.75 4.45 -16.05
C LYS A 113 13.99 3.56 -15.06
N ASN A 114 12.73 3.88 -14.85
CA ASN A 114 11.85 3.01 -14.07
C ASN A 114 11.48 1.78 -14.89
N LEU A 115 11.50 0.61 -14.24
CA LEU A 115 11.12 -0.64 -14.86
C LEU A 115 9.59 -0.68 -15.02
N ASN A 116 9.14 -1.13 -16.18
CA ASN A 116 7.74 -1.45 -16.38
C ASN A 116 7.41 -2.82 -15.78
N LEU A 117 6.12 -3.14 -15.74
CA LEU A 117 5.64 -4.35 -15.08
C LEU A 117 6.19 -5.64 -15.72
N GLU A 118 6.31 -5.69 -17.05
CA GLU A 118 6.86 -6.85 -17.77
C GLU A 118 8.35 -7.07 -17.44
N GLN A 119 9.14 -5.99 -17.37
CA GLN A 119 10.54 -6.04 -16.97
C GLN A 119 10.71 -6.50 -15.50
N ILE A 120 9.78 -6.09 -14.61
CA ILE A 120 9.76 -6.55 -13.23
C ILE A 120 9.55 -8.07 -13.16
N TYR A 121 8.63 -8.60 -13.94
CA TYR A 121 8.38 -10.04 -14.02
C TYR A 121 9.55 -10.80 -14.66
N SER A 122 10.04 -10.36 -15.81
CA SER A 122 11.14 -11.03 -16.53
C SER A 122 12.43 -11.11 -15.71
N LYS A 123 12.72 -10.09 -14.94
CA LYS A 123 13.88 -10.03 -14.03
C LYS A 123 13.67 -10.80 -12.72
N LYS A 124 12.52 -11.45 -12.51
CA LYS A 124 12.16 -12.21 -11.30
C LYS A 124 12.24 -11.40 -9.99
N ILE A 125 12.08 -10.08 -10.09
CA ILE A 125 12.19 -9.13 -8.96
C ILE A 125 11.16 -9.43 -7.85
N LEU A 126 9.99 -9.90 -8.24
CA LEU A 126 8.87 -10.13 -7.33
C LEU A 126 9.08 -11.28 -6.35
N TYR A 127 10.04 -12.16 -6.62
CA TYR A 127 10.21 -13.42 -5.87
C TYR A 127 11.26 -13.32 -4.78
N THR A 128 11.92 -12.18 -4.63
CA THR A 128 13.00 -12.04 -3.67
C THR A 128 12.84 -10.82 -2.78
N ARG A 129 13.35 -10.95 -1.55
CA ARG A 129 13.55 -9.87 -0.59
C ARG A 129 15.03 -9.64 -0.31
N ASP A 130 15.89 -10.36 -1.01
CA ASP A 130 17.33 -10.31 -0.80
C ASP A 130 17.90 -9.00 -1.33
N THR A 131 18.53 -8.25 -0.44
CA THR A 131 19.17 -6.98 -0.76
C THR A 131 20.35 -7.17 -1.72
N ASN A 132 21.05 -8.30 -1.67
CA ASN A 132 22.17 -8.59 -2.55
C ASN A 132 21.70 -8.80 -3.98
N PHE A 133 20.59 -9.51 -4.17
CA PHE A 133 19.96 -9.64 -5.48
C PHE A 133 19.70 -8.27 -6.15
N PHE A 134 19.17 -7.31 -5.41
CA PHE A 134 18.92 -5.97 -5.94
C PHE A 134 20.22 -5.23 -6.29
N LYS A 135 21.28 -5.40 -5.49
CA LYS A 135 22.59 -4.82 -5.78
C LYS A 135 23.20 -5.41 -7.05
N GLU A 136 23.22 -6.75 -7.18
CA GLU A 136 23.73 -7.47 -8.34
C GLU A 136 22.99 -7.12 -9.62
N LYS A 137 21.66 -7.03 -9.56
CA LYS A 137 20.83 -6.65 -10.71
C LYS A 137 20.84 -5.15 -10.98
N LYS A 138 21.57 -4.36 -10.17
CA LYS A 138 21.64 -2.88 -10.26
C LYS A 138 20.27 -2.23 -10.27
N ILE A 139 19.39 -2.70 -9.39
CA ILE A 139 18.01 -2.22 -9.24
C ILE A 139 17.85 -1.59 -7.88
N LYS A 140 17.15 -0.47 -7.81
CA LYS A 140 16.74 0.15 -6.54
C LYS A 140 15.22 0.32 -6.48
N ILE A 141 14.68 0.26 -5.26
CA ILE A 141 13.29 0.57 -4.97
C ILE A 141 13.18 2.06 -4.69
N ILE A 142 12.35 2.76 -5.44
CA ILE A 142 12.09 4.20 -5.29
C ILE A 142 10.89 4.37 -4.38
N PRO A 143 11.01 5.08 -3.25
CA PRO A 143 9.88 5.43 -2.40
C PRO A 143 8.85 6.26 -3.16
N ASN A 144 7.59 6.09 -2.81
CA ASN A 144 6.53 6.95 -3.32
C ASN A 144 6.69 8.37 -2.76
N THR A 145 6.44 9.36 -3.59
CA THR A 145 6.48 10.78 -3.21
C THR A 145 5.25 11.14 -2.35
N LYS A 146 5.35 12.23 -1.59
CA LYS A 146 4.22 12.77 -0.81
C LYS A 146 2.98 13.01 -1.69
N LYS A 147 3.19 13.50 -2.93
CA LYS A 147 2.09 13.70 -3.88
C LYS A 147 1.42 12.38 -4.26
N GLN A 148 2.19 11.35 -4.59
CA GLN A 148 1.67 10.03 -4.96
C GLN A 148 0.90 9.38 -3.80
N LEU A 149 1.40 9.53 -2.57
CA LEU A 149 0.69 9.08 -1.38
C LEU A 149 -0.65 9.80 -1.20
N LEU A 150 -0.68 11.12 -1.42
CA LEU A 150 -1.90 11.90 -1.34
C LEU A 150 -2.90 11.52 -2.45
N ASP A 151 -2.43 11.37 -3.68
CA ASP A 151 -3.29 10.99 -4.80
C ASP A 151 -3.87 9.59 -4.58
N GLY A 152 -3.05 8.64 -4.11
CA GLY A 152 -3.52 7.28 -3.80
C GLY A 152 -4.57 7.24 -2.69
N ILE A 153 -4.45 8.05 -1.63
CA ILE A 153 -5.47 8.07 -0.57
C ILE A 153 -6.77 8.72 -1.06
N LYS A 154 -6.69 9.70 -1.98
CA LYS A 154 -7.88 10.27 -2.62
C LYS A 154 -8.60 9.23 -3.48
N ASP A 155 -7.87 8.49 -4.32
CA ASP A 155 -8.42 7.40 -5.12
C ASP A 155 -9.13 6.36 -4.21
N MET A 156 -8.48 5.99 -3.08
CA MET A 156 -9.08 5.07 -2.11
C MET A 156 -10.39 5.60 -1.53
N MET A 157 -10.43 6.87 -1.15
CA MET A 157 -11.65 7.48 -0.59
C MET A 157 -12.77 7.60 -1.62
N GLU A 158 -12.45 7.84 -2.89
CA GLU A 158 -13.45 7.83 -3.97
C GLU A 158 -14.08 6.44 -4.12
N ILE A 159 -13.26 5.39 -4.10
CA ILE A 159 -13.73 4.00 -4.18
C ILE A 159 -14.61 3.64 -2.98
N LEU A 160 -14.24 4.05 -1.77
CA LEU A 160 -15.03 3.78 -0.56
C LEU A 160 -16.38 4.50 -0.58
N ASN A 161 -16.44 5.70 -1.16
CA ASN A 161 -17.67 6.47 -1.24
C ASN A 161 -18.66 5.91 -2.28
N ASP A 162 -18.16 5.46 -3.42
CA ASP A 162 -19.01 4.89 -4.47
C ASP A 162 -18.22 4.04 -5.47
N VAL A 163 -18.18 2.73 -5.22
CA VAL A 163 -17.52 1.76 -6.11
C VAL A 163 -18.08 1.78 -7.54
N LYS A 164 -19.33 2.19 -7.74
CA LYS A 164 -19.97 2.24 -9.07
C LYS A 164 -19.47 3.41 -9.93
N LYS A 165 -18.86 4.42 -9.31
CA LYS A 165 -18.31 5.61 -10.00
C LYS A 165 -16.86 5.43 -10.43
N ILE A 166 -16.28 4.25 -10.27
CA ILE A 166 -14.91 4.00 -10.70
C ILE A 166 -14.82 4.25 -12.21
N LYS A 167 -13.91 5.15 -12.58
CA LYS A 167 -13.68 5.49 -13.99
C LYS A 167 -13.32 4.24 -14.80
N LYS A 168 -13.89 4.10 -15.98
CA LYS A 168 -13.64 2.97 -16.89
C LYS A 168 -12.13 2.77 -17.16
N GLU A 169 -11.38 3.86 -17.28
CA GLU A 169 -9.93 3.82 -17.45
C GLU A 169 -9.21 3.15 -16.26
N PHE A 170 -9.65 3.45 -15.05
CA PHE A 170 -9.11 2.83 -13.84
C PHE A 170 -9.38 1.32 -13.84
N GLN A 171 -10.60 0.91 -14.16
CA GLN A 171 -10.98 -0.48 -14.27
C GLN A 171 -10.11 -1.23 -15.30
N LEU A 172 -9.95 -0.68 -16.50
CA LEU A 172 -9.12 -1.29 -17.56
C LEU A 172 -7.66 -1.48 -17.13
N LYS A 173 -7.07 -0.50 -16.47
CA LYS A 173 -5.70 -0.60 -15.94
C LYS A 173 -5.61 -1.65 -14.84
N ASN A 174 -6.59 -1.70 -13.95
CA ASN A 174 -6.67 -2.70 -12.87
C ASN A 174 -6.75 -4.12 -13.46
N ASP A 175 -7.61 -4.33 -14.45
CA ASP A 175 -7.76 -5.61 -15.13
C ASP A 175 -6.47 -6.02 -15.85
N LYS A 176 -5.80 -5.08 -16.53
CA LYS A 176 -4.51 -5.32 -17.18
C LYS A 176 -3.45 -5.79 -16.19
N PHE A 177 -3.37 -5.11 -15.03
CA PHE A 177 -2.46 -5.52 -13.95
C PHE A 177 -2.74 -6.95 -13.50
N TRP A 178 -3.99 -7.26 -13.15
CA TRP A 178 -4.35 -8.58 -12.64
C TRP A 178 -4.15 -9.68 -13.67
N ASN A 179 -4.39 -9.41 -14.94
CA ASN A 179 -4.13 -10.37 -16.02
C ASN A 179 -2.62 -10.68 -16.14
N LEU A 180 -1.76 -9.66 -16.08
CA LEU A 180 -0.31 -9.85 -16.08
C LEU A 180 0.16 -10.56 -14.81
N TYR A 181 -0.37 -10.20 -13.65
CA TYR A 181 -0.06 -10.85 -12.38
C TYR A 181 -0.41 -12.34 -12.41
N LYS A 182 -1.63 -12.69 -12.82
CA LYS A 182 -2.08 -14.09 -12.93
C LYS A 182 -1.24 -14.90 -13.92
N LYS A 183 -0.89 -14.31 -15.08
CA LYS A 183 -0.06 -14.97 -16.10
C LYS A 183 1.32 -15.34 -15.58
N ASN A 184 1.88 -14.54 -14.67
CA ASN A 184 3.24 -14.68 -14.18
C ASN A 184 3.33 -15.31 -12.78
N LEU A 185 2.25 -15.88 -12.24
CA LEU A 185 2.28 -16.59 -10.98
C LEU A 185 3.14 -17.85 -11.08
N ASN A 186 4.15 -17.94 -10.21
CA ASN A 186 5.20 -18.96 -10.32
C ASN A 186 4.93 -20.23 -9.50
N THR A 187 3.93 -20.24 -8.62
CA THR A 187 3.66 -21.39 -7.74
C THR A 187 2.34 -22.06 -8.07
N SER A 188 2.34 -23.38 -8.14
CA SER A 188 1.17 -24.19 -8.55
C SER A 188 -0.07 -23.96 -7.67
N TRP A 189 0.10 -23.85 -6.35
CA TRP A 189 -1.01 -23.63 -5.42
C TRP A 189 -1.57 -22.21 -5.51
N ARG A 190 -0.69 -21.20 -5.67
CA ARG A 190 -1.10 -19.81 -5.89
C ARG A 190 -1.83 -19.66 -7.20
N LYS A 191 -1.30 -20.23 -8.27
CA LYS A 191 -1.96 -20.24 -9.57
C LYS A 191 -3.36 -20.84 -9.48
N LYS A 192 -3.51 -21.97 -8.77
CA LYS A 192 -4.82 -22.61 -8.54
C LYS A 192 -5.76 -21.75 -7.70
N TYR A 193 -5.22 -21.05 -6.68
CA TYR A 193 -5.98 -20.19 -5.79
C TYR A 193 -6.45 -18.92 -6.49
N TYR A 194 -5.53 -18.20 -7.17
CA TYR A 194 -5.81 -16.92 -7.80
C TYR A 194 -6.61 -17.04 -9.10
N LEU A 195 -6.49 -18.12 -9.86
CA LEU A 195 -7.29 -18.34 -11.05
C LEU A 195 -8.77 -18.62 -10.75
N LYS A 196 -9.09 -19.09 -9.54
CA LYS A 196 -10.46 -19.41 -9.13
C LYS A 196 -11.24 -18.22 -8.55
N ARG A 197 -10.58 -17.10 -8.26
CA ARG A 197 -11.19 -15.91 -7.66
C ARG A 197 -11.21 -14.74 -8.62
N ASN A 198 -12.33 -14.03 -8.66
CA ASN A 198 -12.37 -12.68 -9.20
C ASN A 198 -11.70 -11.75 -8.21
N ILE A 199 -10.44 -11.42 -8.48
CA ILE A 199 -9.66 -10.51 -7.66
C ILE A 199 -10.20 -9.10 -7.88
N LYS A 200 -10.54 -8.42 -6.79
CA LYS A 200 -11.18 -7.11 -6.82
C LYS A 200 -10.37 -6.01 -6.16
N SER A 201 -9.17 -6.32 -5.63
CA SER A 201 -8.30 -5.28 -5.07
C SER A 201 -7.94 -4.22 -6.10
N PHE A 202 -7.83 -2.97 -5.66
CA PHE A 202 -7.57 -1.84 -6.51
C PHE A 202 -6.12 -1.35 -6.38
N TYR A 203 -5.68 -0.59 -7.38
CA TYR A 203 -4.36 0.02 -7.42
C TYR A 203 -4.48 1.51 -7.69
N SER A 204 -3.74 2.32 -6.98
CA SER A 204 -3.55 3.70 -7.38
C SER A 204 -2.56 3.75 -8.54
N TRP A 205 -2.98 4.35 -9.63
CA TRP A 205 -2.30 4.31 -10.92
C TRP A 205 -1.27 5.41 -11.12
N SER A 206 -1.08 6.26 -10.14
CA SER A 206 -0.09 7.32 -10.22
C SER A 206 1.34 6.82 -10.47
N ASN A 207 1.60 5.51 -10.32
CA ASN A 207 2.95 4.95 -10.29
C ASN A 207 3.19 3.73 -11.18
N ILE A 208 2.21 3.20 -11.88
CA ILE A 208 2.42 1.99 -12.69
C ILE A 208 2.70 2.37 -14.13
N ASN A 209 3.89 2.03 -14.61
CA ASN A 209 4.23 2.00 -16.01
C ASN A 209 3.92 0.59 -16.55
N PHE A 210 3.03 0.53 -17.52
CA PHE A 210 2.71 -0.69 -18.26
C PHE A 210 3.60 -0.84 -19.47
#